data_745bd57d8460538d402ac903049a9d6b
#
_entry.id   745bd57d8460538d402ac903049a9d6b
#
_cell.length_a   1.000
_cell.length_b   1.000
_cell.length_c   1.000
_cell.angle_alpha   90.00
_cell.angle_beta   90.00
_cell.angle_gamma   90.00
#
_symmetry.space_group_name_H-M   'P 1'
#
loop_
_entity.id
_entity.type
_entity.pdbx_description
1 polymer ?
#
loop_
_entity_poly.entity_id
_entity_poly.type
_entity_poly.pdbx_seq_one_letter_code
_entity_poly.pdbx_strand_id
1 'polypeptide(L)'
;MDDRQTLLELNRQFIDAFRTGSWETLRPILSRSFSYLDGASGEVWEQERYIENLDGNPSPALEIDQVVVHVDGNTAVVSARTTRRPGSFARYVDTYERRDGGWLCVHACVWPLSPFSSSGSGE
;
A
#
# COMPACT_ATOMS: atom_id res chain seq x y z
N MET A 1 18.18 -13.71 0.38
CA MET A 1 17.11 -12.91 1.02
C MET A 1 15.85 -13.77 1.06
N ASP A 2 15.23 -13.90 2.21
CA ASP A 2 14.02 -14.70 2.30
C ASP A 2 12.82 -13.89 1.81
N ASP A 3 11.67 -14.55 1.71
CA ASP A 3 10.46 -13.91 1.18
C ASP A 3 10.03 -12.71 2.02
N ARG A 4 10.10 -12.83 3.34
CA ARG A 4 9.72 -11.73 4.22
C ARG A 4 10.59 -10.50 3.97
N GLN A 5 11.89 -10.69 3.86
CA GLN A 5 12.82 -9.58 3.62
C GLN A 5 12.59 -8.95 2.25
N THR A 6 12.33 -9.79 1.24
CA THR A 6 12.03 -9.30 -0.10
C THR A 6 10.76 -8.45 -0.10
N LEU A 7 9.72 -8.92 0.58
CA LEU A 7 8.46 -8.19 0.65
C LEU A 7 8.59 -6.89 1.45
N LEU A 8 9.38 -6.89 2.52
CA LEU A 8 9.65 -5.66 3.26
C LEU A 8 10.40 -4.65 2.40
N GLU A 9 11.32 -5.12 1.56
CA GLU A 9 12.03 -4.23 0.65
C GLU A 9 11.10 -3.66 -0.41
N LEU A 10 10.21 -4.47 -0.96
CA LEU A 10 9.20 -4.00 -1.92
C LEU A 10 8.28 -2.98 -1.26
N ASN A 11 7.89 -3.23 -0.02
CA ASN A 11 7.07 -2.28 0.72
C ASN A 11 7.79 -0.95 0.90
N ARG A 12 9.09 -0.98 1.21
CA ARG A 12 9.88 0.23 1.35
C ARG A 12 9.89 1.02 0.04
N GLN A 13 10.10 0.34 -1.08
CA GLN A 13 10.09 0.98 -2.39
C GLN A 13 8.72 1.59 -2.71
N PHE A 14 7.66 0.88 -2.32
CA PHE A 14 6.30 1.35 -2.51
C PHE A 14 6.07 2.67 -1.75
N ILE A 15 6.48 2.69 -0.48
CA ILE A 15 6.33 3.88 0.37
C ILE A 15 7.20 5.03 -0.15
N ASP A 16 8.43 4.74 -0.58
CA ASP A 16 9.31 5.78 -1.14
C ASP A 16 8.69 6.38 -2.41
N ALA A 17 8.03 5.57 -3.22
CA ALA A 17 7.35 6.07 -4.41
C ALA A 17 6.26 7.07 -4.04
N PHE A 18 5.52 6.82 -2.97
CA PHE A 18 4.51 7.75 -2.49
C PHE A 18 5.12 9.01 -1.91
N ARG A 19 6.23 8.88 -1.19
CA ARG A 19 6.89 10.05 -0.63
C ARG A 19 7.39 11.02 -1.69
N THR A 20 7.87 10.48 -2.80
CA THR A 20 8.47 11.26 -3.88
C THR A 20 7.52 11.55 -5.02
N GLY A 21 6.39 10.85 -5.10
CA GLY A 21 5.48 10.94 -6.24
C GLY A 21 6.05 10.28 -7.48
N SER A 22 6.90 9.25 -7.32
CA SER A 22 7.63 8.62 -8.40
C SER A 22 6.91 7.36 -8.89
N TRP A 23 6.03 7.51 -9.87
CA TRP A 23 5.33 6.37 -10.46
C TRP A 23 6.29 5.40 -11.16
N GLU A 24 7.43 5.90 -11.63
CA GLU A 24 8.40 5.06 -12.31
C GLU A 24 8.99 3.99 -11.40
N THR A 25 9.16 4.32 -10.13
CA THR A 25 9.61 3.36 -9.12
C THR A 25 8.54 2.33 -8.83
N LEU A 26 7.27 2.75 -8.88
CA LEU A 26 6.14 1.91 -8.51
C LEU A 26 5.76 0.92 -9.61
N ARG A 27 5.80 1.36 -10.87
CA ARG A 27 5.30 0.54 -11.98
C ARG A 27 5.88 -0.87 -12.03
N PRO A 28 7.18 -1.10 -11.85
CA PRO A 28 7.73 -2.46 -11.92
C PRO A 28 7.25 -3.39 -10.80
N ILE A 29 6.72 -2.83 -9.72
CA ILE A 29 6.25 -3.60 -8.56
C ILE A 29 4.82 -4.10 -8.79
N LEU A 30 4.07 -3.43 -9.68
CA LEU A 30 2.67 -3.73 -9.90
C LEU A 30 2.48 -4.75 -11.02
N SER A 31 1.54 -5.67 -10.82
CA SER A 31 1.09 -6.59 -11.86
C SER A 31 0.32 -5.81 -12.92
N ARG A 32 0.30 -6.33 -14.15
CA ARG A 32 -0.53 -5.75 -15.21
C ARG A 32 -2.01 -5.73 -14.85
N SER A 33 -2.42 -6.71 -14.07
CA SER A 33 -3.83 -6.83 -13.64
C SER A 33 -4.07 -6.16 -12.29
N PHE A 34 -3.13 -5.33 -11.83
CA PHE A 34 -3.25 -4.64 -10.55
C PHE A 34 -4.56 -3.86 -10.47
N SER A 35 -5.19 -3.93 -9.30
CA SER A 35 -6.34 -3.10 -8.99
C SER A 35 -6.17 -2.48 -7.62
N TYR A 36 -6.76 -1.30 -7.45
CA TYR A 36 -6.71 -0.56 -6.21
C TYR A 36 -8.13 -0.27 -5.75
N LEU A 37 -8.40 -0.52 -4.48
CA LEU A 37 -9.68 -0.18 -3.87
C LEU A 37 -9.48 0.99 -2.91
N ASP A 38 -10.15 2.09 -3.18
CA ASP A 38 -10.18 3.22 -2.26
C ASP A 38 -11.24 2.94 -1.21
N GLY A 39 -10.80 2.64 0.01
CA GLY A 39 -11.71 2.27 1.08
C GLY A 39 -12.57 3.41 1.59
N ALA A 40 -12.23 4.65 1.27
CA ALA A 40 -13.04 5.79 1.68
C ALA A 40 -14.24 5.99 0.75
N SER A 41 -14.03 5.82 -0.56
CA SER A 41 -15.08 6.06 -1.56
C SER A 41 -15.71 4.77 -2.10
N GLY A 42 -14.99 3.66 -1.99
CA GLY A 42 -15.40 2.40 -2.59
C GLY A 42 -15.06 2.29 -4.06
N GLU A 43 -14.37 3.26 -4.63
CA GLU A 43 -13.97 3.21 -6.04
C GLU A 43 -12.88 2.18 -6.25
N VAL A 44 -12.91 1.53 -7.41
CA VAL A 44 -11.87 0.60 -7.82
C VAL A 44 -11.16 1.19 -9.03
N TRP A 45 -9.83 1.24 -8.95
CA TRP A 45 -9.02 1.85 -10.01
C TRP A 45 -8.11 0.79 -10.63
N GLU A 46 -7.89 0.90 -11.94
CA GLU A 46 -6.88 0.12 -12.64
C GLU A 46 -5.50 0.72 -12.39
N GLN A 47 -4.47 0.00 -12.84
CA GLN A 47 -3.09 0.40 -12.65
C GLN A 47 -2.81 1.82 -13.17
N GLU A 48 -3.28 2.16 -14.36
CA GLU A 48 -2.96 3.46 -14.95
C GLU A 48 -3.54 4.62 -14.13
N ARG A 49 -4.79 4.48 -13.70
CA ARG A 49 -5.41 5.52 -12.88
C ARG A 49 -4.69 5.67 -11.54
N TYR A 50 -4.27 4.54 -10.96
CA TYR A 50 -3.56 4.55 -9.69
C TYR A 50 -2.23 5.29 -9.84
N ILE A 51 -1.50 4.99 -10.91
CA ILE A 51 -0.22 5.64 -11.19
C ILE A 51 -0.41 7.12 -11.47
N GLU A 52 -1.42 7.48 -12.26
CA GLU A 52 -1.72 8.89 -12.55
C GLU A 52 -2.03 9.67 -11.28
N ASN A 53 -2.74 9.04 -10.36
CA ASN A 53 -3.05 9.69 -9.08
C ASN A 53 -1.80 9.92 -8.24
N LEU A 54 -0.83 9.03 -8.34
CA LEU A 54 0.44 9.16 -7.61
C LEU A 54 1.34 10.22 -8.24
N ASP A 55 1.36 10.28 -9.58
CA ASP A 55 2.24 11.17 -10.30
C ASP A 55 1.93 12.62 -9.98
N GLY A 56 2.94 13.33 -9.50
CA GLY A 56 2.77 14.74 -9.15
C GLY A 56 2.09 14.99 -7.81
N ASN A 57 1.82 13.95 -7.04
CA ASN A 57 1.20 14.09 -5.71
C ASN A 57 2.08 13.49 -4.63
N PRO A 58 3.27 14.03 -4.39
CA PRO A 58 4.17 13.50 -3.38
C PRO A 58 3.62 13.66 -1.97
N SER A 59 3.99 12.73 -1.11
CA SER A 59 3.63 12.77 0.31
C SER A 59 4.92 12.63 1.14
N PRO A 60 5.77 13.66 1.17
CA PRO A 60 7.09 13.54 1.80
C PRO A 60 7.05 13.27 3.28
N ALA A 61 5.96 13.61 3.96
CA ALA A 61 5.82 13.38 5.39
C ALA A 61 5.22 12.03 5.73
N LEU A 62 4.96 11.19 4.73
CA LEU A 62 4.35 9.88 4.96
C LEU A 62 5.28 8.99 5.80
N GLU A 63 4.73 8.42 6.86
CA GLU A 63 5.44 7.47 7.70
C GLU A 63 4.56 6.24 7.91
N ILE A 64 5.21 5.11 8.21
CA ILE A 64 4.48 3.87 8.47
C ILE A 64 4.93 3.26 9.78
N ASP A 65 4.00 2.53 10.40
CA ASP A 65 4.30 1.68 11.55
C ASP A 65 3.36 0.47 11.50
N GLN A 66 3.48 -0.41 12.46
CA GLN A 66 2.64 -1.61 12.58
C GLN A 66 2.67 -2.45 11.31
N VAL A 67 3.85 -2.64 10.74
CA VAL A 67 4.03 -3.41 9.50
C VAL A 67 3.85 -4.89 9.79
N VAL A 68 3.02 -5.55 9.00
CA VAL A 68 2.79 -7.00 9.08
C VAL A 68 3.00 -7.60 7.71
N VAL A 69 3.77 -8.69 7.65
CA VAL A 69 3.97 -9.47 6.44
C VAL A 69 3.46 -10.88 6.70
N HIS A 70 2.58 -11.35 5.83
CA HIS A 70 2.03 -12.70 5.92
C HIS A 70 2.26 -13.40 4.59
N VAL A 71 2.92 -14.55 4.62
CA VAL A 71 3.25 -15.31 3.39
C VAL A 71 2.58 -16.67 3.47
N ASP A 72 1.92 -17.06 2.40
CA ASP A 72 1.31 -18.37 2.29
C ASP A 72 1.51 -18.87 0.86
N GLY A 73 2.53 -19.73 0.68
CA GLY A 73 2.85 -20.25 -0.65
C GLY A 73 3.25 -19.16 -1.61
N ASN A 74 2.48 -19.01 -2.69
CA ASN A 74 2.75 -18.04 -3.74
C ASN A 74 1.96 -16.74 -3.58
N THR A 75 1.35 -16.54 -2.42
CA THR A 75 0.58 -15.34 -2.11
C THR A 75 1.12 -14.73 -0.82
N ALA A 76 1.14 -13.41 -0.76
CA ALA A 76 1.55 -12.72 0.44
C ALA A 76 0.73 -11.44 0.62
N VAL A 77 0.65 -11.00 1.87
CA VAL A 77 -0.02 -9.75 2.22
C VAL A 77 0.95 -8.92 3.04
N VAL A 78 1.04 -7.65 2.70
CA VAL A 78 1.79 -6.67 3.49
C VAL A 78 0.81 -5.60 3.91
N SER A 79 0.73 -5.32 5.20
CA SER A 79 -0.15 -4.27 5.70
C SER A 79 0.59 -3.41 6.70
N ALA A 80 0.12 -2.17 6.83
CA ALA A 80 0.71 -1.24 7.79
C ALA A 80 -0.26 -0.11 8.08
N ARG A 81 0.07 0.68 9.07
CA ARG A 81 -0.63 1.93 9.35
C ARG A 81 0.22 3.07 8.80
N THR A 82 -0.43 4.06 8.20
CA THR A 82 0.25 5.24 7.66
C THR A 82 -0.14 6.49 8.43
N THR A 83 0.78 7.44 8.47
CA THR A 83 0.55 8.76 9.07
C THR A 83 1.11 9.79 8.11
N ARG A 84 0.31 10.75 7.67
CA ARG A 84 0.75 11.86 6.82
C ARG A 84 0.91 13.15 7.60
N ARG A 85 0.17 13.27 8.69
CA ARG A 85 0.25 14.41 9.61
C ARG A 85 -0.21 13.93 10.97
N PRO A 86 0.18 14.59 12.06
CA PRO A 86 -0.18 14.16 13.41
C PRO A 86 -1.69 13.94 13.55
N GLY A 87 -2.07 12.80 14.10
CA GLY A 87 -3.46 12.46 14.34
C GLY A 87 -4.25 11.98 13.13
N SER A 88 -3.63 11.92 11.95
CA SER A 88 -4.32 11.48 10.74
C SER A 88 -3.73 10.15 10.29
N PHE A 89 -4.49 9.08 10.48
CA PHE A 89 -4.03 7.72 10.23
C PHE A 89 -4.86 7.05 9.16
N ALA A 90 -4.22 6.12 8.46
CA ALA A 90 -4.88 5.22 7.53
C ALA A 90 -4.24 3.85 7.64
N ARG A 91 -4.90 2.85 7.09
CA ARG A 91 -4.32 1.51 6.94
C ARG A 91 -4.35 1.12 5.50
N TYR A 92 -3.38 0.27 5.12
CA TYR A 92 -3.39 -0.33 3.80
C TYR A 92 -3.12 -1.82 3.89
N VAL A 93 -3.59 -2.54 2.89
CA VAL A 93 -3.29 -3.94 2.68
C VAL A 93 -2.93 -4.11 1.22
N ASP A 94 -1.72 -4.60 0.97
CA ASP A 94 -1.23 -4.90 -0.37
C ASP A 94 -1.10 -6.40 -0.52
N THR A 95 -1.69 -6.96 -1.56
CA THR A 95 -1.62 -8.39 -1.85
C THR A 95 -0.62 -8.60 -2.98
N TYR A 96 0.30 -9.54 -2.75
CA TYR A 96 1.34 -9.89 -3.70
C TYR A 96 1.17 -11.33 -4.15
N GLU A 97 1.56 -11.60 -5.39
CA GLU A 97 1.66 -12.97 -5.90
C GLU A 97 3.06 -13.21 -6.44
N ARG A 98 3.55 -14.42 -6.21
CA ARG A 98 4.85 -14.82 -6.75
C ARG A 98 4.68 -15.18 -8.22
N ARG A 99 5.45 -14.54 -9.08
CA ARG A 99 5.44 -14.78 -10.53
C ARG A 99 6.85 -14.70 -11.05
N ASP A 100 7.24 -15.71 -11.83
CA ASP A 100 8.56 -15.71 -12.50
C ASP A 100 9.71 -15.47 -11.55
N GLY A 101 9.63 -16.06 -10.36
CA GLY A 101 10.70 -15.99 -9.38
C GLY A 101 10.71 -14.72 -8.53
N GLY A 102 9.77 -13.81 -8.75
CA GLY A 102 9.65 -12.58 -7.96
C GLY A 102 8.24 -12.38 -7.45
N TRP A 103 8.05 -11.26 -6.78
CA TRP A 103 6.73 -10.89 -6.23
C TRP A 103 6.21 -9.66 -6.94
N LEU A 104 4.93 -9.68 -7.33
CA LEU A 104 4.26 -8.52 -7.90
C LEU A 104 3.00 -8.21 -7.08
N CYS A 105 2.75 -6.93 -6.88
CA CYS A 105 1.54 -6.50 -6.19
C CYS A 105 0.35 -6.60 -7.14
N VAL A 106 -0.67 -7.35 -6.74
CA VAL A 106 -1.84 -7.59 -7.58
C VAL A 106 -3.05 -6.79 -7.11
N HIS A 107 -3.05 -6.33 -5.86
CA HIS A 107 -4.16 -5.57 -5.32
C HIS A 107 -3.69 -4.75 -4.14
N ALA A 108 -4.25 -3.56 -3.99
CA ALA A 108 -4.01 -2.72 -2.83
C ALA A 108 -5.33 -2.10 -2.37
N CYS A 109 -5.45 -1.91 -1.08
CA CYS A 109 -6.61 -1.27 -0.48
C CYS A 109 -6.12 -0.33 0.62
N VAL A 110 -6.65 0.89 0.64
CA VAL A 110 -6.32 1.88 1.67
C VAL A 110 -7.62 2.45 2.22
N TRP A 111 -7.69 2.63 3.53
CA TRP A 111 -8.85 3.27 4.14
C TRP A 111 -8.40 4.15 5.30
N PRO A 112 -9.10 5.28 5.52
CA PRO A 112 -8.78 6.16 6.64
C PRO A 112 -9.26 5.58 7.96
N LEU A 113 -8.58 5.96 9.04
CA LEU A 113 -9.00 5.59 10.39
C LEU A 113 -9.56 6.84 11.07
N SER A 114 -10.69 6.67 11.71
CA SER A 114 -11.26 7.76 12.50
C SER A 114 -10.50 7.90 13.82
N PRO A 115 -10.07 9.10 14.18
CA PRO A 115 -9.40 9.30 15.48
C PRO A 115 -10.31 8.99 16.67
N PHE A 116 -11.62 8.98 16.45
CA PHE A 116 -12.57 8.70 17.52
C PHE A 116 -13.30 7.38 17.30
N SER A 117 -12.72 6.48 16.54
CA SER A 117 -13.39 5.23 16.18
C SER A 117 -13.74 4.38 17.40
N SER A 118 -13.02 4.56 18.46
CA SER A 118 -13.25 3.77 19.67
C SER A 118 -14.23 4.42 20.62
N SER A 119 -14.57 5.68 20.44
CA SER A 119 -15.53 6.31 21.32
C SER A 119 -16.92 6.21 20.72
N GLY A 120 -16.78 6.04 20.49
CA GLY A 120 -17.46 6.10 20.23
C GLY A 120 -18.28 5.79 20.40
N SER A 121 -18.22 5.78 20.44
CA SER A 121 -18.58 5.74 20.46
C SER A 121 -19.23 5.31 20.80
N GLY A 122 -19.25 5.24 20.87
CA GLY A 122 -19.52 5.02 20.96
C GLY A 122 -20.24 4.71 21.11
N GLU A 123 -20.23 4.72 20.95
CA GLU A 123 -20.46 4.80 20.80
C GLU A 123 -20.91 4.64 20.96
#